data_5ef6daa16845cbddd8e7bb1bd02cef7c
#
_entry.id   5ef6daa16845cbddd8e7bb1bd02cef7c
#
_cell.length_a   1.000
_cell.length_b   1.000
_cell.length_c   1.000
_cell.angle_alpha   90.00
_cell.angle_beta   90.00
_cell.angle_gamma   90.00
#
_symmetry.space_group_name_H-M   'P 1'
#
loop_
_entity.id
_entity.type
_entity.pdbx_description
1 polymer ?
#
loop_
_entity_poly.entity_id
_entity_poly.type
_entity_poly.pdbx_seq_one_letter_code
_entity_poly.pdbx_strand_id
1 'polypeptide(L)'
;LLLVIAVRPDDSIRTVSDLKGKRVGVSTAGSLTYWLVDELSRQQGWGPGAIVATPLGAMKGQIAALKRKEIDGIVTELSTAYMLEKAGEGRVLLRFGDLVKDFHIHVIFATNKLIVARPQVIEAFLRGWFETVAYMRQHKAETVEIAKGVMESDADVAARVYDALMPMFSDDGKFDAKALSVLRKSYVELKILDSEPDMKAFYTEAFLPRK
;
A
#
# COMPACT_ATOMS: atom_id res chain seq x y z
N LEU A 1 -6.16 -1.33 -0.30
CA LEU A 1 -4.75 -1.26 -0.71
C LEU A 1 -4.55 -0.09 -1.67
N LEU A 2 -3.78 0.93 -1.27
CA LEU A 2 -3.55 2.17 -2.05
C LEU A 2 -2.32 2.11 -2.97
N LEU A 3 -1.74 0.94 -3.16
CA LEU A 3 -0.68 0.75 -4.14
C LEU A 3 -1.28 0.65 -5.55
N VAL A 4 -0.57 1.23 -6.50
CA VAL A 4 -0.95 1.27 -7.90
C VAL A 4 0.23 0.90 -8.80
N ILE A 5 -0.05 0.48 -10.03
CA ILE A 5 0.93 0.55 -11.10
C ILE A 5 0.74 1.89 -11.80
N ALA A 6 1.78 2.71 -11.75
CA ALA A 6 1.89 3.90 -12.58
C ALA A 6 2.83 3.62 -13.77
N VAL A 7 2.40 4.03 -14.96
CA VAL A 7 3.15 3.87 -16.22
C VAL A 7 3.44 5.24 -16.83
N ARG A 8 4.34 5.30 -17.80
CA ARG A 8 4.58 6.52 -18.57
C ARG A 8 3.29 7.02 -19.24
N PRO A 9 3.18 8.32 -19.50
CA PRO A 9 1.98 8.90 -20.11
C PRO A 9 1.86 8.59 -21.61
N ASP A 10 2.91 7.99 -22.21
CA ASP A 10 2.85 7.55 -23.61
C ASP A 10 1.87 6.36 -23.79
N ASP A 11 1.43 6.16 -25.02
CA ASP A 11 0.41 5.16 -25.35
C ASP A 11 0.94 3.73 -25.48
N SER A 12 2.17 3.46 -25.08
CA SER A 12 2.82 2.14 -25.21
C SER A 12 2.19 1.06 -24.33
N ILE A 13 1.55 1.47 -23.20
CA ILE A 13 0.85 0.59 -22.29
C ILE A 13 -0.51 1.23 -21.98
N ARG A 14 -1.59 0.70 -22.47
CA ARG A 14 -2.96 1.23 -22.29
C ARG A 14 -3.80 0.38 -21.35
N THR A 15 -3.54 -0.90 -21.34
CA THR A 15 -4.29 -1.91 -20.57
C THR A 15 -3.34 -2.74 -19.71
N VAL A 16 -3.90 -3.50 -18.77
CA VAL A 16 -3.14 -4.45 -17.96
C VAL A 16 -2.44 -5.48 -18.84
N SER A 17 -3.07 -5.91 -19.94
CA SER A 17 -2.50 -6.91 -20.86
C SER A 17 -1.20 -6.45 -21.51
N ASP A 18 -1.01 -5.15 -21.68
CA ASP A 18 0.20 -4.58 -22.28
C ASP A 18 1.41 -4.66 -21.33
N LEU A 19 1.18 -5.00 -20.04
CA LEU A 19 2.26 -5.21 -19.07
C LEU A 19 3.01 -6.54 -19.26
N LYS A 20 2.47 -7.48 -20.03
CA LYS A 20 3.14 -8.75 -20.28
C LYS A 20 4.48 -8.52 -20.98
N GLY A 21 5.56 -9.05 -20.39
CA GLY A 21 6.95 -8.84 -20.86
C GLY A 21 7.55 -7.47 -20.49
N LYS A 22 6.81 -6.58 -19.81
CA LYS A 22 7.28 -5.26 -19.41
C LYS A 22 8.03 -5.28 -18.08
N ARG A 23 8.90 -4.30 -17.87
CA ARG A 23 9.67 -4.09 -16.65
C ARG A 23 8.94 -3.15 -15.74
N VAL A 24 8.60 -3.60 -14.54
CA VAL A 24 7.92 -2.80 -13.50
C VAL A 24 8.84 -2.67 -12.30
N GLY A 25 9.17 -1.43 -11.96
CA GLY A 25 10.00 -1.09 -10.80
C GLY A 25 9.29 -1.45 -9.49
N VAL A 26 10.02 -2.07 -8.58
CA VAL A 26 9.59 -2.44 -7.23
C VAL A 26 10.68 -2.07 -6.22
N SER A 27 10.35 -2.05 -4.92
CA SER A 27 11.33 -1.65 -3.89
C SER A 27 12.47 -2.65 -3.78
N THR A 28 12.19 -3.88 -3.39
CA THR A 28 13.19 -4.95 -3.25
C THR A 28 12.59 -6.29 -3.67
N ALA A 29 13.45 -7.25 -3.97
CA ALA A 29 13.01 -8.63 -4.12
C ALA A 29 12.37 -9.13 -2.81
N GLY A 30 11.26 -9.86 -2.90
CA GLY A 30 10.52 -10.36 -1.74
C GLY A 30 9.71 -9.30 -0.98
N SER A 31 9.62 -8.06 -1.48
CA SER A 31 8.76 -7.02 -0.89
C SER A 31 7.30 -7.17 -1.29
N LEU A 32 6.41 -6.43 -0.60
CA LEU A 32 5.00 -6.34 -1.00
C LEU A 32 4.84 -5.88 -2.46
N THR A 33 5.62 -4.88 -2.89
CA THR A 33 5.53 -4.38 -4.27
C THR A 33 5.97 -5.42 -5.30
N TYR A 34 6.94 -6.26 -4.96
CA TYR A 34 7.35 -7.41 -5.77
C TYR A 34 6.22 -8.45 -5.85
N TRP A 35 5.66 -8.86 -4.70
CA TRP A 35 4.56 -9.81 -4.63
C TRP A 35 3.34 -9.37 -5.43
N LEU A 36 2.99 -8.09 -5.38
CA LEU A 36 1.85 -7.55 -6.13
C LEU A 36 2.02 -7.69 -7.65
N VAL A 37 3.23 -7.56 -8.17
CA VAL A 37 3.52 -7.77 -9.59
C VAL A 37 3.36 -9.24 -9.98
N ASP A 38 3.85 -10.15 -9.13
CA ASP A 38 3.69 -11.59 -9.35
C ASP A 38 2.22 -12.02 -9.21
N GLU A 39 1.51 -11.48 -8.22
CA GLU A 39 0.08 -11.73 -8.02
C GLU A 39 -0.75 -11.27 -9.22
N LEU A 40 -0.44 -10.08 -9.76
CA LEU A 40 -1.08 -9.62 -11.00
C LEU A 40 -0.83 -10.62 -12.14
N SER A 41 0.42 -11.03 -12.35
CA SER A 41 0.77 -12.02 -13.38
C SER A 41 0.01 -13.33 -13.20
N ARG A 42 -0.13 -13.79 -11.95
CA ARG A 42 -0.84 -15.01 -11.60
C ARG A 42 -2.35 -14.89 -11.89
N GLN A 43 -2.98 -13.78 -11.49
CA GLN A 43 -4.41 -13.56 -11.71
C GLN A 43 -4.76 -13.39 -13.20
N GLN A 44 -3.82 -12.90 -14.00
CA GLN A 44 -3.97 -12.86 -15.46
C GLN A 44 -3.73 -14.22 -16.14
N GLY A 45 -3.38 -15.27 -15.38
CA GLY A 45 -3.06 -16.58 -15.92
C GLY A 45 -1.77 -16.65 -16.73
N TRP A 46 -0.87 -15.67 -16.58
CA TRP A 46 0.40 -15.63 -17.36
C TRP A 46 1.52 -16.41 -16.72
N GLY A 47 1.40 -16.74 -15.44
CA GLY A 47 2.44 -17.36 -14.64
C GLY A 47 3.46 -16.38 -14.08
N PRO A 48 4.36 -16.85 -13.17
CA PRO A 48 5.34 -16.02 -12.51
C PRO A 48 6.36 -15.43 -13.50
N GLY A 49 6.78 -14.19 -13.25
CA GLY A 49 7.77 -13.50 -14.07
C GLY A 49 7.29 -13.03 -15.44
N ALA A 50 6.00 -13.18 -15.77
CA ALA A 50 5.45 -12.67 -17.03
C ALA A 50 5.48 -11.14 -17.11
N ILE A 51 5.40 -10.45 -15.96
CA ILE A 51 5.83 -9.07 -15.80
C ILE A 51 7.18 -9.12 -15.08
N VAL A 52 8.17 -8.39 -15.58
CA VAL A 52 9.51 -8.40 -15.00
C VAL A 52 9.58 -7.42 -13.83
N ALA A 53 9.34 -7.92 -12.61
CA ALA A 53 9.53 -7.12 -11.39
C ALA A 53 11.01 -6.76 -11.24
N THR A 54 11.33 -5.46 -11.28
CA THR A 54 12.70 -4.94 -11.30
C THR A 54 12.99 -4.22 -9.97
N PRO A 55 13.77 -4.81 -9.06
CA PRO A 55 14.15 -4.18 -7.78
C PRO A 55 15.06 -2.98 -8.01
N LEU A 56 14.63 -1.79 -7.63
CA LEU A 56 15.36 -0.53 -7.83
C LEU A 56 15.54 0.29 -6.54
N GLY A 57 15.11 -0.25 -5.40
CA GLY A 57 15.26 0.42 -4.11
C GLY A 57 14.33 1.61 -3.93
N ALA A 58 14.91 2.73 -3.54
CA ALA A 58 14.15 3.94 -3.18
C ALA A 58 13.33 4.51 -4.35
N MET A 59 12.17 5.10 -4.03
CA MET A 59 11.21 5.64 -5.01
C MET A 59 11.84 6.66 -5.98
N LYS A 60 12.74 7.52 -5.51
CA LYS A 60 13.46 8.48 -6.38
C LYS A 60 14.20 7.78 -7.53
N GLY A 61 14.86 6.64 -7.26
CA GLY A 61 15.54 5.83 -8.26
C GLY A 61 14.57 5.23 -9.28
N GLN A 62 13.43 4.71 -8.80
CA GLN A 62 12.38 4.13 -9.64
C GLN A 62 11.76 5.18 -10.57
N ILE A 63 11.45 6.37 -10.08
CA ILE A 63 10.93 7.49 -10.89
C ILE A 63 11.96 7.91 -11.94
N ALA A 64 13.24 8.01 -11.56
CA ALA A 64 14.29 8.35 -12.52
C ALA A 64 14.43 7.30 -13.62
N ALA A 65 14.38 6.00 -13.28
CA ALA A 65 14.41 4.92 -14.26
C ALA A 65 13.19 4.92 -15.20
N LEU A 66 11.99 5.24 -14.66
CA LEU A 66 10.77 5.39 -15.45
C LEU A 66 10.91 6.53 -16.49
N LYS A 67 11.42 7.69 -16.05
CA LYS A 67 11.68 8.86 -16.92
C LYS A 67 12.72 8.57 -18.01
N ARG A 68 13.77 7.79 -17.68
CA ARG A 68 14.79 7.38 -18.65
C ARG A 68 14.38 6.21 -19.55
N LYS A 69 13.14 5.71 -19.40
CA LYS A 69 12.59 4.56 -20.15
C LYS A 69 13.37 3.24 -19.90
N GLU A 70 14.04 3.13 -18.78
CA GLU A 70 14.74 1.90 -18.36
C GLU A 70 13.76 0.86 -17.83
N ILE A 71 12.61 1.31 -17.32
CA ILE A 71 11.44 0.52 -16.92
C ILE A 71 10.17 1.09 -17.53
N ASP A 72 9.14 0.29 -17.56
CA ASP A 72 7.87 0.62 -18.23
C ASP A 72 6.80 1.14 -17.27
N GLY A 73 6.90 0.76 -15.99
CA GLY A 73 6.02 1.18 -14.92
C GLY A 73 6.68 1.06 -13.56
N ILE A 74 6.01 1.54 -12.52
CA ILE A 74 6.43 1.40 -11.12
C ILE A 74 5.25 0.99 -10.26
N VAL A 75 5.50 0.21 -9.21
CA VAL A 75 4.53 0.03 -8.13
C VAL A 75 4.77 1.13 -7.09
N THR A 76 3.77 1.99 -6.90
CA THR A 76 3.90 3.15 -6.03
C THR A 76 2.60 3.45 -5.28
N GLU A 77 2.66 4.36 -4.31
CA GLU A 77 1.49 4.86 -3.61
C GLU A 77 0.71 5.85 -4.48
N LEU A 78 -0.60 5.99 -4.22
CA LEU A 78 -1.48 6.92 -4.93
C LEU A 78 -0.98 8.36 -4.90
N SER A 79 -0.40 8.82 -3.79
CA SER A 79 0.15 10.17 -3.66
C SER A 79 1.23 10.45 -4.72
N THR A 80 2.19 9.54 -4.82
CA THR A 80 3.26 9.63 -5.84
C THR A 80 2.69 9.53 -7.26
N ALA A 81 1.75 8.61 -7.49
CA ALA A 81 1.14 8.47 -8.81
C ALA A 81 0.38 9.73 -9.24
N TYR A 82 -0.37 10.36 -8.33
CA TYR A 82 -1.08 11.61 -8.62
C TYR A 82 -0.13 12.80 -8.84
N MET A 83 1.00 12.85 -8.13
CA MET A 83 2.04 13.85 -8.43
C MET A 83 2.63 13.64 -9.83
N LEU A 84 2.89 12.40 -10.23
CA LEU A 84 3.36 12.08 -11.58
C LEU A 84 2.32 12.43 -12.65
N GLU A 85 1.03 12.16 -12.40
CA GLU A 85 -0.06 12.55 -13.30
C GLU A 85 -0.10 14.06 -13.48
N LYS A 86 -0.04 14.82 -12.39
CA LYS A 86 -0.06 16.29 -12.42
C LYS A 86 1.13 16.87 -13.17
N ALA A 87 2.31 16.26 -13.03
CA ALA A 87 3.51 16.65 -13.76
C ALA A 87 3.50 16.21 -15.24
N GLY A 88 2.52 15.42 -15.68
CA GLY A 88 2.49 14.84 -17.03
C GLY A 88 3.57 13.78 -17.25
N GLU A 89 4.10 13.19 -16.16
CA GLU A 89 5.23 12.24 -16.16
C GLU A 89 4.80 10.79 -16.00
N GLY A 90 3.53 10.56 -15.66
CA GLY A 90 2.97 9.23 -15.48
C GLY A 90 1.46 9.25 -15.42
N ARG A 91 0.86 8.07 -15.38
CA ARG A 91 -0.57 7.87 -15.13
C ARG A 91 -0.82 6.56 -14.41
N VAL A 92 -1.90 6.51 -13.63
CA VAL A 92 -2.35 5.26 -13.01
C VAL A 92 -2.89 4.32 -14.08
N LEU A 93 -2.35 3.12 -14.15
CA LEU A 93 -2.84 2.04 -15.02
C LEU A 93 -3.76 1.10 -14.26
N LEU A 94 -3.37 0.70 -13.04
CA LEU A 94 -4.06 -0.28 -12.22
C LEU A 94 -4.00 0.12 -10.75
N ARG A 95 -5.09 -0.06 -10.02
CA ARG A 95 -5.13 0.01 -8.56
C ARG A 95 -5.12 -1.41 -7.99
N PHE A 96 -4.13 -1.75 -7.18
CA PHE A 96 -4.06 -3.08 -6.58
C PHE A 96 -5.19 -3.37 -5.58
N GLY A 97 -5.83 -2.35 -5.03
CA GLY A 97 -7.02 -2.52 -4.21
C GLY A 97 -8.20 -3.15 -4.94
N ASP A 98 -8.27 -3.02 -6.27
CA ASP A 98 -9.29 -3.67 -7.10
C ASP A 98 -8.98 -5.15 -7.33
N LEU A 99 -7.70 -5.52 -7.25
CA LEU A 99 -7.18 -6.86 -7.49
C LEU A 99 -7.07 -7.68 -6.20
N VAL A 100 -6.51 -7.04 -5.15
CA VAL A 100 -6.32 -7.62 -3.81
C VAL A 100 -7.19 -6.83 -2.84
N LYS A 101 -8.44 -7.25 -2.69
CA LYS A 101 -9.45 -6.50 -1.93
C LYS A 101 -9.23 -6.57 -0.43
N ASP A 102 -8.88 -7.75 0.08
CA ASP A 102 -8.74 -8.01 1.49
C ASP A 102 -7.25 -8.09 1.85
N PHE A 103 -6.66 -6.99 2.33
CA PHE A 103 -5.25 -6.95 2.71
C PHE A 103 -4.99 -5.86 3.77
N HIS A 104 -4.36 -6.23 4.89
CA HIS A 104 -3.86 -5.28 5.87
C HIS A 104 -2.49 -4.75 5.43
N ILE A 105 -2.47 -3.56 4.85
CA ILE A 105 -1.21 -2.93 4.39
C ILE A 105 -0.45 -2.23 5.53
N HIS A 106 -1.18 -1.61 6.44
CA HIS A 106 -0.62 -0.91 7.58
C HIS A 106 -1.27 -1.40 8.88
N VAL A 107 -0.44 -1.67 9.86
CA VAL A 107 -0.88 -2.08 11.20
C VAL A 107 -0.11 -1.26 12.25
N ILE A 108 -0.72 -1.05 13.39
CA ILE A 108 -0.05 -0.51 14.57
C ILE A 108 0.61 -1.68 15.28
N PHE A 109 1.90 -1.57 15.59
CA PHE A 109 2.63 -2.60 16.31
C PHE A 109 3.34 -2.05 17.53
N ALA A 110 3.53 -2.91 18.53
CA ALA A 110 4.27 -2.62 19.75
C ALA A 110 5.20 -3.80 20.10
N THR A 111 6.28 -3.52 20.79
CA THR A 111 7.16 -4.60 21.31
C THR A 111 6.46 -5.37 22.42
N ASN A 112 6.74 -6.67 22.54
CA ASN A 112 6.23 -7.49 23.65
C ASN A 112 6.61 -6.90 25.02
N LYS A 113 7.80 -6.30 25.13
CA LYS A 113 8.24 -5.60 26.35
C LYS A 113 7.30 -4.45 26.72
N LEU A 114 6.88 -3.63 25.73
CA LEU A 114 5.94 -2.52 25.95
C LEU A 114 4.55 -3.04 26.31
N ILE A 115 4.09 -4.06 25.62
CA ILE A 115 2.79 -4.71 25.87
C ILE A 115 2.68 -5.18 27.32
N VAL A 116 3.71 -5.82 27.84
CA VAL A 116 3.72 -6.34 29.22
C VAL A 116 3.95 -5.23 30.25
N ALA A 117 4.92 -4.34 30.00
CA ALA A 117 5.34 -3.38 31.03
C ALA A 117 4.44 -2.14 31.13
N ARG A 118 3.79 -1.72 30.02
CA ARG A 118 3.05 -0.47 29.98
C ARG A 118 1.81 -0.56 29.07
N PRO A 119 0.87 -1.48 29.31
CA PRO A 119 -0.32 -1.68 28.48
C PRO A 119 -1.18 -0.41 28.35
N GLN A 120 -1.26 0.40 29.43
CA GLN A 120 -2.00 1.66 29.45
C GLN A 120 -1.50 2.70 28.41
N VAL A 121 -0.22 2.63 28.04
CA VAL A 121 0.33 3.51 26.97
C VAL A 121 -0.22 3.11 25.61
N ILE A 122 -0.37 1.79 25.38
CA ILE A 122 -0.95 1.29 24.13
C ILE A 122 -2.43 1.66 24.05
N GLU A 123 -3.18 1.49 25.12
CA GLU A 123 -4.61 1.90 25.19
C GLU A 123 -4.78 3.40 24.96
N ALA A 124 -3.95 4.22 25.57
CA ALA A 124 -3.99 5.68 25.39
C ALA A 124 -3.65 6.08 23.94
N PHE A 125 -2.63 5.43 23.34
CA PHE A 125 -2.26 5.66 21.94
C PHE A 125 -3.40 5.29 20.99
N LEU A 126 -3.99 4.10 21.15
CA LEU A 126 -5.08 3.63 20.29
C LEU A 126 -6.32 4.52 20.43
N ARG A 127 -6.63 5.00 21.63
CA ARG A 127 -7.72 5.97 21.83
C ARG A 127 -7.48 7.24 21.03
N GLY A 128 -6.30 7.87 21.18
CA GLY A 128 -5.94 9.06 20.42
C GLY A 128 -5.92 8.82 18.91
N TRP A 129 -5.48 7.62 18.47
CA TRP A 129 -5.54 7.24 17.07
C TRP A 129 -6.97 7.26 16.52
N PHE A 130 -7.92 6.59 17.18
CA PHE A 130 -9.32 6.55 16.72
C PHE A 130 -10.02 7.90 16.82
N GLU A 131 -9.73 8.70 17.86
CA GLU A 131 -10.19 10.10 17.96
C GLU A 131 -9.67 10.93 16.77
N THR A 132 -8.40 10.76 16.41
CA THR A 132 -7.80 11.45 15.25
C THR A 132 -8.45 11.02 13.93
N VAL A 133 -8.68 9.72 13.73
CA VAL A 133 -9.37 9.22 12.52
C VAL A 133 -10.80 9.78 12.45
N ALA A 134 -11.52 9.79 13.56
CA ALA A 134 -12.86 10.35 13.62
C ALA A 134 -12.86 11.86 13.31
N TYR A 135 -11.89 12.60 13.87
CA TYR A 135 -11.69 14.03 13.57
C TYR A 135 -11.41 14.27 12.08
N MET A 136 -10.47 13.54 11.49
CA MET A 136 -10.14 13.65 10.06
C MET A 136 -11.36 13.45 9.17
N ARG A 137 -12.26 12.49 9.52
CA ARG A 137 -13.50 12.26 8.76
C ARG A 137 -14.47 13.43 8.82
N GLN A 138 -14.54 14.12 9.96
CA GLN A 138 -15.47 15.24 10.18
C GLN A 138 -14.90 16.56 9.65
N HIS A 139 -13.57 16.67 9.51
CA HIS A 139 -12.86 17.91 9.18
C HIS A 139 -11.98 17.77 7.92
N LYS A 140 -12.61 17.36 6.80
CA LYS A 140 -11.88 17.10 5.53
C LYS A 140 -11.00 18.28 5.11
N ALA A 141 -11.54 19.50 5.10
CA ALA A 141 -10.80 20.67 4.60
C ALA A 141 -9.51 20.93 5.39
N GLU A 142 -9.60 20.87 6.72
CA GLU A 142 -8.45 21.05 7.60
C GLU A 142 -7.46 19.88 7.48
N THR A 143 -7.96 18.65 7.40
CA THR A 143 -7.11 17.46 7.19
C THR A 143 -6.34 17.55 5.89
N VAL A 144 -6.97 17.98 4.80
CA VAL A 144 -6.33 18.17 3.50
C VAL A 144 -5.26 19.26 3.57
N GLU A 145 -5.51 20.37 4.27
CA GLU A 145 -4.52 21.44 4.42
C GLU A 145 -3.30 20.98 5.22
N ILE A 146 -3.51 20.22 6.30
CA ILE A 146 -2.40 19.61 7.07
C ILE A 146 -1.63 18.60 6.20
N ALA A 147 -2.37 17.71 5.52
CA ALA A 147 -1.77 16.68 4.66
C ALA A 147 -0.94 17.28 3.53
N LYS A 148 -1.38 18.37 2.92
CA LYS A 148 -0.64 19.13 1.91
C LYS A 148 0.74 19.53 2.41
N GLY A 149 0.83 20.06 3.63
CA GLY A 149 2.10 20.44 4.25
C GLY A 149 3.00 19.24 4.56
N VAL A 150 2.43 18.15 5.10
CA VAL A 150 3.17 16.92 5.45
C VAL A 150 3.68 16.18 4.22
N MET A 151 2.88 16.12 3.16
CA MET A 151 3.20 15.40 1.91
C MET A 151 3.99 16.26 0.92
N GLU A 152 4.23 17.54 1.22
CA GLU A 152 4.85 18.51 0.30
C GLU A 152 4.17 18.48 -1.08
N SER A 153 2.83 18.40 -1.10
CA SER A 153 2.03 18.23 -2.31
C SER A 153 1.06 19.41 -2.49
N ASP A 154 0.44 19.48 -3.66
CA ASP A 154 -0.63 20.42 -3.92
C ASP A 154 -1.96 19.99 -3.26
N ALA A 155 -2.85 20.96 -3.02
CA ALA A 155 -4.12 20.73 -2.35
C ALA A 155 -5.03 19.74 -3.08
N ASP A 156 -5.02 19.74 -4.42
CA ASP A 156 -5.78 18.79 -5.23
C ASP A 156 -5.26 17.35 -5.11
N VAL A 157 -3.94 17.15 -5.06
CA VAL A 157 -3.33 15.84 -4.79
C VAL A 157 -3.68 15.37 -3.39
N ALA A 158 -3.52 16.24 -2.37
CA ALA A 158 -3.87 15.92 -0.99
C ALA A 158 -5.36 15.55 -0.84
N ALA A 159 -6.26 16.28 -1.50
CA ALA A 159 -7.70 15.99 -1.48
C ALA A 159 -8.03 14.64 -2.14
N ARG A 160 -7.45 14.33 -3.28
CA ARG A 160 -7.62 13.03 -3.96
C ARG A 160 -7.10 11.86 -3.11
N VAL A 161 -5.95 12.05 -2.44
CA VAL A 161 -5.39 11.06 -1.51
C VAL A 161 -6.32 10.87 -0.31
N TYR A 162 -6.83 11.96 0.28
CA TYR A 162 -7.79 11.91 1.38
C TYR A 162 -9.01 11.08 1.00
N ASP A 163 -9.64 11.37 -0.15
CA ASP A 163 -10.85 10.66 -0.59
C ASP A 163 -10.61 9.15 -0.82
N ALA A 164 -9.42 8.78 -1.27
CA ALA A 164 -9.06 7.38 -1.46
C ALA A 164 -8.68 6.67 -0.15
N LEU A 165 -8.06 7.39 0.79
CA LEU A 165 -7.49 6.82 2.01
C LEU A 165 -8.52 6.68 3.13
N MET A 166 -9.36 7.70 3.34
CA MET A 166 -10.27 7.74 4.49
C MET A 166 -11.22 6.56 4.61
N PRO A 167 -11.79 6.00 3.52
CA PRO A 167 -12.62 4.80 3.59
C PRO A 167 -11.88 3.54 4.05
N MET A 168 -10.54 3.54 4.02
CA MET A 168 -9.72 2.38 4.37
C MET A 168 -9.32 2.33 5.85
N PHE A 169 -9.45 3.42 6.58
CA PHE A 169 -9.20 3.40 8.02
C PHE A 169 -10.27 2.57 8.73
N SER A 170 -9.82 1.65 9.57
CA SER A 170 -10.72 0.87 10.42
C SER A 170 -11.42 1.75 11.46
N ASP A 171 -12.70 1.46 11.72
CA ASP A 171 -13.49 2.15 12.76
C ASP A 171 -13.34 1.52 14.14
N ASP A 172 -12.89 0.28 14.22
CA ASP A 172 -12.81 -0.47 15.47
C ASP A 172 -11.46 -1.16 15.68
N GLY A 173 -10.56 -1.13 14.69
CA GLY A 173 -9.22 -1.70 14.77
C GLY A 173 -9.14 -3.22 14.71
N LYS A 174 -10.26 -3.92 14.49
CA LYS A 174 -10.27 -5.36 14.38
C LYS A 174 -9.59 -5.84 13.11
N PHE A 175 -8.96 -7.00 13.23
CA PHE A 175 -8.35 -7.66 12.08
C PHE A 175 -9.39 -8.43 11.28
N ASP A 176 -9.43 -8.20 9.98
CA ASP A 176 -10.28 -8.97 9.07
C ASP A 176 -9.67 -10.35 8.80
N ALA A 177 -10.46 -11.41 8.99
CA ALA A 177 -10.01 -12.78 8.84
C ALA A 177 -9.58 -13.14 7.40
N LYS A 178 -10.23 -12.54 6.38
CA LYS A 178 -9.85 -12.76 4.98
C LYS A 178 -8.52 -12.08 4.68
N ALA A 179 -8.35 -10.84 5.15
CA ALA A 179 -7.10 -10.10 5.00
C ALA A 179 -5.93 -10.81 5.69
N LEU A 180 -6.14 -11.38 6.88
CA LEU A 180 -5.15 -12.22 7.56
C LEU A 180 -4.82 -13.48 6.77
N SER A 181 -5.82 -14.11 6.11
CA SER A 181 -5.59 -15.27 5.26
C SER A 181 -4.76 -14.95 4.03
N VAL A 182 -5.02 -13.81 3.37
CA VAL A 182 -4.22 -13.34 2.22
C VAL A 182 -2.78 -13.06 2.65
N LEU A 183 -2.60 -12.35 3.77
CA LEU A 183 -1.29 -12.05 4.31
C LEU A 183 -0.49 -13.32 4.66
N ARG A 184 -1.13 -14.30 5.31
CA ARG A 184 -0.52 -15.58 5.67
C ARG A 184 0.01 -16.33 4.45
N LYS A 185 -0.78 -16.39 3.38
CA LYS A 185 -0.37 -17.03 2.11
C LYS A 185 0.79 -16.28 1.45
N SER A 186 0.77 -14.95 1.46
CA SER A 186 1.82 -14.15 0.83
C SER A 186 3.20 -14.40 1.44
N TYR A 187 3.31 -14.72 2.73
CA TYR A 187 4.59 -15.07 3.36
C TYR A 187 5.23 -16.34 2.78
N VAL A 188 4.41 -17.32 2.42
CA VAL A 188 4.90 -18.56 1.78
C VAL A 188 5.21 -18.32 0.31
N GLU A 189 4.35 -17.61 -0.40
CA GLU A 189 4.54 -17.26 -1.82
C GLU A 189 5.83 -16.44 -2.04
N LEU A 190 6.12 -15.51 -1.13
CA LEU A 190 7.36 -14.73 -1.10
C LEU A 190 8.58 -15.49 -0.57
N LYS A 191 8.40 -16.75 -0.15
CA LYS A 191 9.45 -17.57 0.48
C LYS A 191 10.08 -16.90 1.72
N ILE A 192 9.30 -16.11 2.44
CA ILE A 192 9.69 -15.53 3.73
C ILE A 192 9.59 -16.60 4.82
N LEU A 193 8.58 -17.46 4.72
CA LEU A 193 8.35 -18.61 5.59
C LEU A 193 8.16 -19.87 4.75
N ASP A 194 8.59 -21.01 5.29
CA ASP A 194 8.43 -22.33 4.64
C ASP A 194 7.00 -22.87 4.72
N SER A 195 6.22 -22.37 5.69
CA SER A 195 4.82 -22.76 5.89
C SER A 195 3.99 -21.59 6.39
N GLU A 196 2.67 -21.72 6.24
CA GLU A 196 1.73 -20.69 6.70
C GLU A 196 1.79 -20.55 8.23
N PRO A 197 2.00 -19.33 8.78
CA PRO A 197 2.07 -19.11 10.21
C PRO A 197 0.69 -19.15 10.88
N ASP A 198 0.66 -19.45 12.19
CA ASP A 198 -0.52 -19.18 13.02
C ASP A 198 -0.61 -17.66 13.27
N MET A 199 -1.50 -16.99 12.56
CA MET A 199 -1.66 -15.54 12.66
C MET A 199 -2.06 -15.07 14.06
N LYS A 200 -2.70 -15.92 14.89
CA LYS A 200 -3.10 -15.56 16.26
C LYS A 200 -1.89 -15.26 17.17
N ALA A 201 -0.71 -15.77 16.83
CA ALA A 201 0.52 -15.47 17.56
C ALA A 201 1.09 -14.08 17.23
N PHE A 202 0.62 -13.41 16.17
CA PHE A 202 1.19 -12.17 15.66
C PHE A 202 0.39 -10.92 15.98
N TYR A 203 -0.86 -11.04 16.44
CA TYR A 203 -1.70 -9.88 16.75
C TYR A 203 -2.53 -10.07 18.01
N THR A 204 -2.99 -8.98 18.56
CA THR A 204 -3.94 -8.94 19.68
C THR A 204 -4.90 -7.75 19.51
N GLU A 205 -6.15 -7.94 19.90
CA GLU A 205 -7.18 -6.91 19.95
C GLU A 205 -7.49 -6.48 21.39
N ALA A 206 -6.73 -6.96 22.36
CA ALA A 206 -7.00 -6.78 23.79
C ALA A 206 -6.96 -5.31 24.26
N PHE A 207 -6.28 -4.44 23.50
CA PHE A 207 -6.09 -3.01 23.83
C PHE A 207 -6.98 -2.06 23.04
N LEU A 208 -7.88 -2.60 22.22
CA LEU A 208 -8.82 -1.77 21.46
C LEU A 208 -9.78 -1.04 22.42
N PRO A 209 -10.16 0.23 22.13
CA PRO A 209 -11.12 0.95 22.91
C PRO A 209 -12.45 0.18 23.02
N ARG A 210 -12.96 0.02 24.23
CA ARG A 210 -14.29 -0.53 24.42
C ARG A 210 -15.29 0.55 24.01
N LYS A 211 -16.21 0.18 23.13
CA LYS A 211 -17.35 1.04 22.76
C LYS A 211 -18.31 1.19 23.93
#